data_3abc8fa0a64c268496a70e5245dbb0c7
#
_entry.id   3abc8fa0a64c268496a70e5245dbb0c7
#
_cell.length_a   1.000
_cell.length_b   1.000
_cell.length_c   1.000
_cell.angle_alpha   90.00
_cell.angle_beta   90.00
_cell.angle_gamma   90.00
#
_symmetry.space_group_name_H-M   'P 1'
#
loop_
_entity.id
_entity.type
_entity.pdbx_description
1 polymer ?
#
loop_
_entity_poly.entity_id
_entity_poly.type
_entity_poly.pdbx_seq_one_letter_code
_entity_poly.pdbx_strand_id
1 'polypeptide(L)'
;SWETPLKDRDRPLSKNGLQAAHLVSSYVSKYLPKTYLLWTSVAERASQTALIFAQNLSYPIESIIYKEDLYTFDENQLTKVIKSCKNEFDSVILFGHNGAITNFVNKFGDVFIENVPTSGFVSLQFDVDDWSAIEKGKTLKVIVPKDLK
;
A
#
# COMPACT_ATOMS: atom_id res chain seq x y z
N SER A 1 -2.25 5.43 28.03
CA SER A 1 -1.30 5.59 29.14
C SER A 1 0.03 4.96 28.78
N TRP A 2 1.13 5.59 29.17
CA TRP A 2 2.46 5.03 28.94
C TRP A 2 2.68 3.72 29.70
N GLU A 3 1.89 3.47 30.73
CA GLU A 3 1.95 2.25 31.53
C GLU A 3 1.28 1.06 30.84
N THR A 4 0.43 1.32 29.86
CA THR A 4 -0.30 0.29 29.14
C THR A 4 0.10 0.35 27.66
N PRO A 5 0.98 -0.54 27.20
CA PRO A 5 1.39 -0.54 25.80
C PRO A 5 0.19 -0.67 24.87
N LEU A 6 0.17 0.09 23.80
CA LEU A 6 -0.84 -0.04 22.77
C LEU A 6 -0.68 -1.39 22.08
N LYS A 7 -1.80 -1.99 21.68
CA LYS A 7 -1.78 -3.15 20.78
C LYS A 7 -1.18 -2.70 19.45
N ASP A 8 -0.55 -3.64 18.74
CA ASP A 8 0.08 -3.33 17.47
C ASP A 8 -0.86 -2.62 16.50
N ARG A 9 -2.11 -3.10 16.38
CA ARG A 9 -3.07 -2.48 15.45
C ARG A 9 -3.44 -1.04 15.80
N ASP A 10 -3.28 -0.65 17.07
CA ASP A 10 -3.65 0.68 17.54
C ASP A 10 -2.47 1.66 17.56
N ARG A 11 -1.30 1.23 17.14
CA ARG A 11 -0.12 2.07 17.10
C ARG A 11 -0.20 3.07 15.96
N PRO A 12 -0.12 4.38 16.22
CA PRO A 12 -0.15 5.39 15.17
C PRO A 12 1.19 5.46 14.42
N LEU A 13 1.17 6.18 13.31
CA LEU A 13 2.40 6.55 12.62
C LEU A 13 3.27 7.41 13.51
N SER A 14 4.58 7.22 13.41
CA SER A 14 5.54 8.16 14.02
C SER A 14 5.50 9.49 13.28
N LYS A 15 6.11 10.51 13.88
CA LYS A 15 6.25 11.83 13.24
C LYS A 15 6.97 11.70 11.89
N ASN A 16 8.04 10.91 11.83
CA ASN A 16 8.77 10.68 10.59
C ASN A 16 7.91 9.95 9.56
N GLY A 17 7.08 9.00 10.00
CA GLY A 17 6.14 8.31 9.12
C GLY A 17 5.09 9.24 8.52
N LEU A 18 4.57 10.17 9.32
CA LEU A 18 3.62 11.18 8.83
C LEU A 18 4.25 12.07 7.77
N GLN A 19 5.46 12.56 8.01
CA GLN A 19 6.18 13.39 7.04
C GLN A 19 6.48 12.62 5.75
N ALA A 20 6.91 11.37 5.88
CA ALA A 20 7.18 10.52 4.72
C ALA A 20 5.92 10.29 3.89
N ALA A 21 4.78 10.05 4.53
CA ALA A 21 3.51 9.85 3.83
C ALA A 21 3.11 11.09 3.02
N HIS A 22 3.26 12.28 3.60
CA HIS A 22 2.98 13.53 2.87
C HIS A 22 3.92 13.72 1.69
N LEU A 23 5.20 13.46 1.89
CA LEU A 23 6.21 13.63 0.84
C LEU A 23 5.96 12.69 -0.35
N VAL A 24 5.78 11.41 -0.07
CA VAL A 24 5.59 10.40 -1.11
C VAL A 24 4.24 10.58 -1.81
N SER A 25 3.15 10.80 -1.07
CA SER A 25 1.83 10.94 -1.67
C SER A 25 1.76 12.12 -2.64
N SER A 26 2.40 13.24 -2.28
CA SER A 26 2.45 14.41 -3.15
C SER A 26 3.23 14.14 -4.44
N TYR A 27 4.27 13.33 -4.35
CA TYR A 27 5.12 13.00 -5.50
C TYR A 27 4.46 12.01 -6.45
N VAL A 28 3.80 10.95 -5.91
CA VAL A 28 3.28 9.87 -6.75
C VAL A 28 2.01 10.25 -7.52
N SER A 29 1.36 11.34 -7.18
CA SER A 29 0.09 11.73 -7.80
C SER A 29 0.17 11.78 -9.33
N LYS A 30 1.30 12.18 -9.88
CA LYS A 30 1.49 12.30 -11.34
C LYS A 30 1.71 10.96 -12.04
N TYR A 31 1.88 9.87 -11.29
CA TYR A 31 2.15 8.53 -11.84
C TYR A 31 0.96 7.59 -11.72
N LEU A 32 -0.14 8.04 -11.14
CA LEU A 32 -1.30 7.20 -10.89
C LEU A 32 -2.29 7.24 -12.05
N PRO A 33 -3.05 6.14 -12.27
CA PRO A 33 -4.15 6.18 -13.24
C PRO A 33 -5.26 7.12 -12.76
N LYS A 34 -6.18 7.45 -13.65
CA LYS A 34 -7.30 8.35 -13.32
C LYS A 34 -8.24 7.74 -12.30
N THR A 35 -8.45 6.43 -12.38
CA THR A 35 -9.37 5.72 -11.50
C THR A 35 -8.66 4.53 -10.86
N TYR A 36 -8.96 4.29 -9.60
CA TYR A 36 -8.41 3.18 -8.83
C TYR A 36 -9.22 2.99 -7.55
N LEU A 37 -9.15 1.78 -7.00
CA LEU A 37 -9.62 1.53 -5.65
C LEU A 37 -8.52 1.88 -4.66
N LEU A 38 -8.91 2.30 -3.46
CA LEU A 38 -7.96 2.52 -2.38
C LEU A 38 -8.36 1.65 -1.20
N TRP A 39 -7.52 0.66 -0.90
CA TRP A 39 -7.71 -0.29 0.20
C TRP A 39 -6.69 -0.04 1.29
N THR A 40 -7.10 -0.16 2.53
CA THR A 40 -6.17 -0.08 3.66
C THR A 40 -6.45 -1.16 4.69
N SER A 41 -5.36 -1.64 5.29
CA SER A 41 -5.44 -2.40 6.54
C SER A 41 -6.15 -1.56 7.60
N VAL A 42 -6.82 -2.22 8.52
CA VAL A 42 -7.51 -1.59 9.64
C VAL A 42 -6.57 -1.09 10.73
N ALA A 43 -5.28 -1.46 10.69
CA ALA A 43 -4.31 -0.98 11.65
C ALA A 43 -4.16 0.54 11.56
N GLU A 44 -4.00 1.20 12.69
CA GLU A 44 -3.99 2.66 12.77
C GLU A 44 -2.92 3.29 11.87
N ARG A 45 -1.68 2.77 11.90
CA ARG A 45 -0.59 3.33 11.11
C ARG A 45 -0.82 3.22 9.60
N ALA A 46 -1.44 2.13 9.15
CA ALA A 46 -1.76 1.95 7.73
C ALA A 46 -2.90 2.86 7.31
N SER A 47 -3.96 2.93 8.12
CA SER A 47 -5.10 3.78 7.82
C SER A 47 -4.75 5.26 7.85
N GLN A 48 -3.84 5.69 8.73
CA GLN A 48 -3.35 7.05 8.73
C GLN A 48 -2.56 7.37 7.45
N THR A 49 -1.71 6.45 7.02
CA THR A 49 -0.98 6.60 5.75
C THR A 49 -1.96 6.71 4.58
N ALA A 50 -2.96 5.83 4.53
CA ALA A 50 -3.97 5.84 3.48
C ALA A 50 -4.75 7.16 3.46
N LEU A 51 -5.10 7.69 4.62
CA LEU A 51 -5.81 8.95 4.73
C LEU A 51 -4.98 10.12 4.18
N ILE A 52 -3.70 10.15 4.51
CA ILE A 52 -2.79 11.19 4.01
C ILE A 52 -2.68 11.10 2.49
N PHE A 53 -2.50 9.89 1.96
CA PHE A 53 -2.48 9.68 0.50
C PHE A 53 -3.79 10.14 -0.14
N ALA A 54 -4.93 9.73 0.42
CA ALA A 54 -6.23 10.10 -0.12
C ALA A 54 -6.41 11.62 -0.18
N GLN A 55 -6.03 12.33 0.87
CA GLN A 55 -6.10 13.79 0.92
C GLN A 55 -5.22 14.43 -0.16
N ASN A 56 -3.97 13.99 -0.27
CA ASN A 56 -3.02 14.58 -1.22
C ASN A 56 -3.30 14.17 -2.67
N LEU A 57 -4.02 13.08 -2.88
CA LEU A 57 -4.44 12.63 -4.22
C LEU A 57 -5.84 13.11 -4.60
N SER A 58 -6.49 13.85 -3.73
CA SER A 58 -7.89 14.27 -3.90
C SER A 58 -8.84 13.09 -4.09
N TYR A 59 -8.54 11.98 -3.41
CA TYR A 59 -9.39 10.78 -3.40
C TYR A 59 -10.44 10.94 -2.31
N PRO A 60 -11.71 10.64 -2.60
CA PRO A 60 -12.78 10.79 -1.59
C PRO A 60 -12.52 9.89 -0.37
N ILE A 61 -12.43 10.51 0.79
CA ILE A 61 -12.13 9.80 2.05
C ILE A 61 -13.18 8.72 2.33
N GLU A 62 -14.44 9.02 2.04
CA GLU A 62 -15.56 8.08 2.22
C GLU A 62 -15.50 6.87 1.29
N SER A 63 -14.66 6.93 0.25
CA SER A 63 -14.47 5.81 -0.69
C SER A 63 -13.32 4.88 -0.29
N ILE A 64 -12.57 5.21 0.75
CA ILE A 64 -11.51 4.32 1.26
C ILE A 64 -12.15 3.04 1.80
N ILE A 65 -11.63 1.90 1.38
CA ILE A 65 -12.12 0.58 1.81
C ILE A 65 -11.17 0.01 2.84
N TYR A 66 -11.67 -0.22 4.04
CA TYR A 66 -10.92 -0.79 5.16
C TYR A 66 -11.08 -2.30 5.15
N LYS A 67 -9.97 -3.04 5.18
CA LYS A 67 -9.97 -4.50 5.10
C LYS A 67 -9.19 -5.11 6.26
N GLU A 68 -9.90 -5.90 7.07
CA GLU A 68 -9.26 -6.67 8.15
C GLU A 68 -8.21 -7.63 7.61
N ASP A 69 -8.46 -8.24 6.46
CA ASP A 69 -7.55 -9.23 5.86
C ASP A 69 -6.28 -8.62 5.27
N LEU A 70 -6.19 -7.30 5.16
CA LEU A 70 -4.93 -6.63 4.85
C LEU A 70 -4.04 -6.42 6.08
N TYR A 71 -4.57 -6.67 7.28
CA TYR A 71 -3.76 -6.66 8.49
C TYR A 71 -3.05 -8.00 8.60
N THR A 72 -1.98 -8.14 7.85
CA THR A 72 -1.19 -9.36 7.77
C THR A 72 0.26 -9.04 7.47
N PHE A 73 1.15 -9.90 7.96
CA PHE A 73 2.58 -9.85 7.66
C PHE A 73 2.98 -10.99 6.72
N ASP A 74 2.01 -11.81 6.31
CA ASP A 74 2.21 -12.98 5.46
C ASP A 74 1.89 -12.66 4.01
N GLU A 75 2.86 -12.91 3.13
CA GLU A 75 2.72 -12.64 1.70
C GLU A 75 1.61 -13.47 1.05
N ASN A 76 1.41 -14.70 1.49
CA ASN A 76 0.35 -15.55 0.93
C ASN A 76 -1.04 -14.98 1.20
N GLN A 77 -1.25 -14.46 2.40
CA GLN A 77 -2.52 -13.81 2.74
C GLN A 77 -2.72 -12.53 1.94
N LEU A 78 -1.68 -11.72 1.80
CA LEU A 78 -1.73 -10.51 0.98
C LEU A 78 -2.08 -10.85 -0.47
N THR A 79 -1.46 -11.87 -1.03
CA THR A 79 -1.73 -12.34 -2.39
C THR A 79 -3.19 -12.72 -2.56
N LYS A 80 -3.77 -13.44 -1.59
CA LYS A 80 -5.19 -13.81 -1.62
C LYS A 80 -6.10 -12.58 -1.68
N VAL A 81 -5.79 -11.58 -0.87
CA VAL A 81 -6.59 -10.35 -0.83
C VAL A 81 -6.55 -9.65 -2.19
N ILE A 82 -5.36 -9.52 -2.77
CA ILE A 82 -5.19 -8.86 -4.07
C ILE A 82 -5.93 -9.63 -5.16
N LYS A 83 -5.82 -10.95 -5.18
CA LYS A 83 -6.50 -11.80 -6.17
C LYS A 83 -8.02 -11.75 -6.03
N SER A 84 -8.55 -11.31 -4.91
CA SER A 84 -10.00 -11.19 -4.70
C SER A 84 -10.61 -9.93 -5.30
N CYS A 85 -9.79 -9.03 -5.84
CA CYS A 85 -10.29 -7.80 -6.46
C CYS A 85 -11.22 -8.15 -7.62
N LYS A 86 -12.31 -7.38 -7.74
CA LYS A 86 -13.27 -7.59 -8.83
C LYS A 86 -12.68 -7.09 -10.15
N ASN A 87 -12.96 -7.84 -11.22
CA ASN A 87 -12.37 -7.56 -12.53
C ASN A 87 -12.92 -6.32 -13.22
N GLU A 88 -13.99 -5.73 -12.70
CA GLU A 88 -14.47 -4.43 -13.19
C GLU A 88 -13.52 -3.29 -12.83
N PHE A 89 -12.57 -3.51 -11.92
CA PHE A 89 -11.58 -2.52 -11.51
C PHE A 89 -10.22 -2.87 -12.06
N ASP A 90 -9.56 -1.91 -12.69
CA ASP A 90 -8.26 -2.11 -13.33
C ASP A 90 -7.07 -1.83 -12.42
N SER A 91 -7.28 -1.08 -11.36
CA SER A 91 -6.18 -0.63 -10.49
C SER A 91 -6.62 -0.55 -9.04
N VAL A 92 -5.71 -0.90 -8.16
CA VAL A 92 -5.90 -0.77 -6.72
C VAL A 92 -4.62 -0.25 -6.08
N ILE A 93 -4.76 0.72 -5.18
CA ILE A 93 -3.70 1.14 -4.28
C ILE A 93 -4.03 0.53 -2.93
N LEU A 94 -3.06 -0.16 -2.34
CA LEU A 94 -3.31 -0.75 -1.03
C LEU A 94 -2.22 -0.37 -0.03
N PHE A 95 -2.63 -0.33 1.22
CA PHE A 95 -1.78 -0.01 2.35
C PHE A 95 -1.82 -1.18 3.32
N GLY A 96 -0.70 -1.84 3.48
CA GLY A 96 -0.57 -3.01 4.33
C GLY A 96 0.71 -2.96 5.16
N HIS A 97 1.33 -4.10 5.36
CA HIS A 97 2.43 -4.24 6.31
C HIS A 97 3.58 -5.06 5.73
N ASN A 98 4.77 -4.77 6.21
CA ASN A 98 5.94 -5.60 5.96
C ASN A 98 5.98 -6.76 6.97
N GLY A 99 6.53 -7.90 6.67
CA GLY A 99 7.18 -8.32 5.38
C GLY A 99 6.27 -8.76 4.24
N ALA A 100 4.93 -8.77 4.41
CA ALA A 100 4.04 -9.17 3.32
C ALA A 100 4.26 -8.32 2.08
N ILE A 101 4.35 -7.00 2.23
CA ILE A 101 4.55 -6.05 1.11
C ILE A 101 5.87 -6.32 0.39
N THR A 102 6.98 -6.38 1.12
CA THR A 102 8.30 -6.59 0.49
C THR A 102 8.34 -7.94 -0.23
N ASN A 103 7.82 -8.99 0.40
CA ASN A 103 7.82 -10.31 -0.20
C ASN A 103 6.92 -10.36 -1.44
N PHE A 104 5.77 -9.68 -1.41
CA PHE A 104 4.87 -9.63 -2.55
C PHE A 104 5.52 -8.92 -3.74
N VAL A 105 6.12 -7.75 -3.53
CA VAL A 105 6.70 -6.98 -4.65
C VAL A 105 7.91 -7.71 -5.25
N ASN A 106 8.61 -8.50 -4.47
CA ASN A 106 9.74 -9.30 -5.00
C ASN A 106 9.25 -10.54 -5.75
N LYS A 107 8.14 -11.13 -5.33
CA LYS A 107 7.58 -12.31 -6.00
C LYS A 107 6.90 -11.94 -7.31
N PHE A 108 6.15 -10.86 -7.33
CA PHE A 108 5.30 -10.50 -8.48
C PHE A 108 5.88 -9.41 -9.37
N GLY A 109 6.86 -8.65 -8.90
CA GLY A 109 7.58 -7.68 -9.72
C GLY A 109 8.84 -8.28 -10.33
N ASP A 110 9.53 -7.49 -11.15
CA ASP A 110 10.74 -7.91 -11.86
C ASP A 110 12.00 -7.13 -11.42
N VAL A 111 11.90 -6.37 -10.33
CA VAL A 111 13.03 -5.66 -9.74
C VAL A 111 13.14 -6.11 -8.27
N PHE A 112 14.35 -6.51 -7.86
CA PHE A 112 14.57 -6.89 -6.47
C PHE A 112 14.61 -5.66 -5.57
N ILE A 113 13.84 -5.69 -4.47
CA ILE A 113 13.79 -4.64 -3.47
C ILE A 113 14.08 -5.28 -2.12
N GLU A 114 15.16 -4.85 -1.48
CA GLU A 114 15.57 -5.43 -0.21
C GLU A 114 14.52 -5.21 0.88
N ASN A 115 13.99 -3.98 0.96
CA ASN A 115 12.95 -3.63 1.91
C ASN A 115 12.14 -2.43 1.41
N VAL A 116 10.83 -2.55 1.43
CA VAL A 116 9.94 -1.42 1.17
C VAL A 116 9.77 -0.67 2.50
N PRO A 117 10.34 0.53 2.64
CA PRO A 117 10.26 1.25 3.92
C PRO A 117 8.86 1.82 4.17
N THR A 118 8.65 2.35 5.37
CA THR A 118 7.42 3.07 5.71
C THR A 118 7.15 4.16 4.67
N SER A 119 5.93 4.19 4.15
CA SER A 119 5.50 5.09 3.08
C SER A 119 6.25 4.91 1.76
N GLY A 120 7.04 3.84 1.62
CA GLY A 120 7.59 3.48 0.33
C GLY A 120 6.48 3.09 -0.63
N PHE A 121 6.63 3.44 -1.89
CA PHE A 121 5.62 3.20 -2.92
C PHE A 121 6.21 2.30 -4.01
N VAL A 122 5.51 1.21 -4.32
CA VAL A 122 5.90 0.32 -5.42
C VAL A 122 4.70 0.13 -6.33
N SER A 123 4.89 0.38 -7.61
CA SER A 123 3.85 0.19 -8.61
C SER A 123 4.19 -1.02 -9.47
N LEU A 124 3.25 -1.96 -9.56
CA LEU A 124 3.38 -3.17 -10.38
C LEU A 124 2.31 -3.17 -11.46
N GLN A 125 2.65 -3.74 -12.60
CA GLN A 125 1.70 -3.92 -13.71
C GLN A 125 1.63 -5.39 -14.08
N PHE A 126 0.41 -5.87 -14.25
CA PHE A 126 0.13 -7.26 -14.64
C PHE A 126 -0.57 -7.29 -15.99
N ASP A 127 -0.13 -8.18 -16.87
CA ASP A 127 -0.69 -8.32 -18.20
C ASP A 127 -1.74 -9.45 -18.21
N VAL A 128 -2.81 -9.27 -17.43
CA VAL A 128 -3.91 -10.22 -17.32
C VAL A 128 -5.23 -9.45 -17.16
N ASP A 129 -6.34 -10.10 -17.52
CA ASP A 129 -7.68 -9.51 -17.41
C ASP A 129 -8.40 -9.93 -16.13
N ASP A 130 -7.80 -10.78 -15.33
CA ASP A 130 -8.43 -11.38 -14.16
C ASP A 130 -7.47 -11.29 -12.99
N TRP A 131 -7.90 -10.61 -11.91
CA TRP A 131 -7.06 -10.46 -10.73
C TRP A 131 -6.65 -11.81 -10.12
N SER A 132 -7.52 -12.82 -10.22
CA SER A 132 -7.20 -14.15 -9.69
C SER A 132 -6.08 -14.83 -10.47
N ALA A 133 -5.79 -14.36 -11.67
CA ALA A 133 -4.79 -14.94 -12.57
C ALA A 133 -3.45 -14.18 -12.55
N ILE A 134 -3.27 -13.20 -11.67
CA ILE A 134 -2.01 -12.45 -11.64
C ILE A 134 -0.84 -13.39 -11.38
N GLU A 135 0.22 -13.18 -12.15
CA GLU A 135 1.49 -13.86 -12.04
C GLU A 135 2.58 -12.79 -12.03
N LYS A 136 3.82 -13.18 -12.27
CA LYS A 136 4.91 -12.22 -12.31
C LYS A 136 4.65 -11.14 -13.37
N GLY A 137 4.65 -9.88 -12.94
CA GLY A 137 4.45 -8.72 -13.79
C GLY A 137 5.69 -7.85 -13.85
N LYS A 138 5.46 -6.55 -14.06
CA LYS A 138 6.54 -5.56 -14.16
C LYS A 138 6.49 -4.59 -13.01
N THR A 139 7.65 -4.24 -12.47
CA THR A 139 7.81 -3.15 -11.52
C THR A 139 7.95 -1.85 -12.30
N LEU A 140 6.96 -0.97 -12.19
CA LEU A 140 6.94 0.29 -12.94
C LEU A 140 7.68 1.41 -12.20
N LYS A 141 7.44 1.54 -10.90
CA LYS A 141 8.01 2.61 -10.07
C LYS A 141 8.36 2.07 -8.69
N VAL A 142 9.48 2.55 -8.17
CA VAL A 142 9.87 2.36 -6.78
C VAL A 142 10.24 3.73 -6.25
N ILE A 143 9.48 4.23 -5.28
CA ILE A 143 9.69 5.56 -4.72
C ILE A 143 9.80 5.42 -3.22
N VAL A 144 10.92 5.83 -2.68
CA VAL A 144 11.18 5.77 -1.23
C VAL A 144 11.41 7.18 -0.70
N PRO A 145 11.00 7.44 0.56
CA PRO A 145 11.03 8.80 1.10
C PRO A 145 12.42 9.46 1.05
N LYS A 146 13.47 8.69 1.32
CA LYS A 146 14.83 9.24 1.34
C LYS A 146 15.27 9.83 -0.01
N ASP A 147 14.71 9.34 -1.12
CA ASP A 147 15.08 9.82 -2.46
C ASP A 147 14.39 11.13 -2.83
N LEU A 148 13.43 11.57 -2.02
CA LEU A 148 12.64 12.77 -2.26
C LEU A 148 13.03 13.95 -1.37
N LYS A 149 13.97 13.74 -0.48
CA LYS A 149 14.42 14.81 0.44
C LYS A 149 15.46 15.71 -0.20
#